data_a16e061005b19d6cfdb74f5645314f9e
#
_entry.id   a16e061005b19d6cfdb74f5645314f9e
#
_cell.length_a   1.000
_cell.length_b   1.000
_cell.length_c   1.000
_cell.angle_alpha   90.00
_cell.angle_beta   90.00
_cell.angle_gamma   90.00
#
_symmetry.space_group_name_H-M   'P 1'
#
loop_
_entity.id
_entity.type
_entity.pdbx_description
1 polymer ?
#
loop_
_entity_poly.entity_id
_entity_poly.type
_entity_poly.pdbx_seq_one_letter_code
_entity_poly.pdbx_strand_id
1 'polypeptide(L)'
;IAATVIGAGAVVVAITACEPPMLALSVPDSYKSYFQVAAKRCPGVLTPEGLAAQASAESGFDPGAVSPAGAQGLMQIIPEVWSVYGTDADGDGQADPFTAADSVATSAKFNCYLAQELRSMGGDQTELRLAAYNAGLGAVQKYDGIPPYPETEEYVKRVAQRTEAFVDDFANNSAKPRT
;
A
#
# COMPACT_ATOMS: atom_id res chain seq x y z
N ILE A 1 -25.79 -14.19 -16.01
CA ILE A 1 -26.95 -13.63 -15.29
C ILE A 1 -28.02 -14.70 -15.31
N ALA A 2 -28.27 -15.40 -14.19
CA ALA A 2 -29.48 -16.19 -14.00
C ALA A 2 -29.89 -15.97 -12.54
N ALA A 3 -30.92 -15.17 -12.33
CA ALA A 3 -31.58 -15.00 -11.04
C ALA A 3 -32.70 -16.00 -10.95
N THR A 4 -32.67 -16.88 -9.94
CA THR A 4 -33.80 -17.71 -9.55
C THR A 4 -34.33 -17.18 -8.23
N VAL A 5 -35.54 -16.63 -8.25
CA VAL A 5 -36.27 -16.15 -7.07
C VAL A 5 -37.08 -17.29 -6.52
N ILE A 6 -36.81 -17.70 -5.26
CA ILE A 6 -37.73 -18.53 -4.47
C ILE A 6 -37.83 -17.92 -3.06
N GLY A 7 -39.00 -17.42 -2.72
CA GLY A 7 -39.63 -17.21 -1.42
C GLY A 7 -38.82 -16.63 -0.27
N ALA A 8 -39.27 -15.47 0.24
CA ALA A 8 -39.08 -14.88 1.58
C ALA A 8 -37.90 -15.42 2.41
N GLY A 9 -36.70 -15.01 2.06
CA GLY A 9 -35.47 -15.23 2.80
C GLY A 9 -34.41 -14.31 2.21
N ALA A 10 -33.63 -13.65 3.07
CA ALA A 10 -32.61 -12.71 2.66
C ALA A 10 -31.72 -13.33 1.58
N VAL A 11 -31.69 -12.72 0.39
CA VAL A 11 -30.78 -13.09 -0.68
C VAL A 11 -29.42 -12.51 -0.30
N VAL A 12 -28.56 -13.33 0.27
CA VAL A 12 -27.14 -13.05 0.33
C VAL A 12 -26.59 -13.27 -1.09
N VAL A 13 -26.45 -12.20 -1.85
CA VAL A 13 -25.67 -12.24 -3.09
C VAL A 13 -24.22 -12.32 -2.66
N ALA A 14 -23.67 -13.53 -2.59
CA ALA A 14 -22.24 -13.73 -2.56
C ALA A 14 -21.70 -13.24 -3.91
N ILE A 15 -21.22 -11.99 -3.95
CA ILE A 15 -20.36 -11.52 -5.02
C ILE A 15 -19.02 -12.21 -4.74
N THR A 16 -18.83 -13.41 -5.29
CA THR A 16 -17.51 -13.95 -5.51
C THR A 16 -16.83 -13.00 -6.49
N ALA A 17 -16.18 -11.98 -5.98
CA ALA A 17 -15.18 -11.27 -6.73
C ALA A 17 -14.19 -12.35 -7.16
N CYS A 18 -14.12 -12.60 -8.46
CA CYS A 18 -13.08 -13.43 -9.05
C CYS A 18 -11.79 -12.61 -8.92
N GLU A 19 -11.14 -12.71 -7.75
CA GLU A 19 -9.78 -12.20 -7.63
C GLU A 19 -8.94 -12.98 -8.65
N PRO A 20 -8.17 -12.29 -9.51
CA PRO A 20 -7.25 -13.00 -10.39
C PRO A 20 -6.34 -13.85 -9.52
N PRO A 21 -5.99 -15.08 -9.97
CA PRO A 21 -5.14 -15.96 -9.19
C PRO A 21 -3.87 -15.22 -8.80
N MET A 22 -3.49 -15.30 -7.54
CA MET A 22 -2.32 -14.63 -6.94
C MET A 22 -1.00 -14.88 -7.72
N LEU A 23 -0.97 -15.91 -8.57
CA LEU A 23 0.16 -16.25 -9.46
C LEU A 23 0.46 -15.22 -10.56
N ALA A 24 -0.39 -14.21 -10.78
CA ALA A 24 -0.20 -13.21 -11.84
C ALA A 24 0.33 -11.86 -11.35
N LEU A 25 0.47 -11.67 -10.04
CA LEU A 25 0.96 -10.43 -9.47
C LEU A 25 2.48 -10.49 -9.31
N SER A 26 3.19 -9.73 -10.12
CA SER A 26 4.63 -9.46 -9.96
C SER A 26 4.87 -7.97 -9.86
N VAL A 27 5.94 -7.60 -9.17
CA VAL A 27 6.37 -6.20 -9.10
C VAL A 27 6.97 -5.80 -10.46
N PRO A 28 6.49 -4.74 -11.12
CA PRO A 28 7.09 -4.27 -12.36
C PRO A 28 8.57 -3.93 -12.16
N ASP A 29 9.44 -4.44 -13.02
CA ASP A 29 10.90 -4.28 -12.90
C ASP A 29 11.31 -2.80 -12.88
N SER A 30 10.59 -1.94 -13.59
CA SER A 30 10.80 -0.49 -13.60
C SER A 30 10.65 0.19 -12.24
N TYR A 31 9.89 -0.41 -11.32
CA TYR A 31 9.63 0.18 -9.99
C TYR A 31 10.46 -0.44 -8.86
N LYS A 32 11.07 -1.60 -9.08
CA LYS A 32 11.81 -2.33 -8.02
C LYS A 32 12.87 -1.47 -7.34
N SER A 33 13.64 -0.69 -8.13
CA SER A 33 14.68 0.18 -7.59
C SER A 33 14.12 1.28 -6.68
N TYR A 34 12.95 1.83 -6.98
CA TYR A 34 12.32 2.85 -6.14
C TYR A 34 11.94 2.30 -4.78
N PHE A 35 11.34 1.11 -4.72
CA PHE A 35 11.02 0.44 -3.46
C PHE A 35 12.26 0.09 -2.66
N GLN A 36 13.32 -0.41 -3.30
CA GLN A 36 14.60 -0.73 -2.64
C GLN A 36 15.28 0.50 -2.03
N VAL A 37 15.25 1.63 -2.72
CA VAL A 37 15.82 2.90 -2.22
C VAL A 37 14.95 3.44 -1.07
N ALA A 38 13.64 3.49 -1.26
CA ALA A 38 12.71 4.04 -0.30
C ALA A 38 12.66 3.26 1.03
N ALA A 39 12.78 1.93 0.98
CA ALA A 39 12.82 1.09 2.18
C ALA A 39 14.00 1.40 3.11
N LYS A 40 15.11 1.90 2.58
CA LYS A 40 16.29 2.30 3.37
C LYS A 40 16.04 3.53 4.24
N ARG A 41 14.92 4.24 4.05
CA ARG A 41 14.57 5.43 4.84
C ARG A 41 14.28 5.10 6.31
N CYS A 42 13.67 3.94 6.55
CA CYS A 42 13.37 3.44 7.91
C CYS A 42 13.76 1.96 8.02
N PRO A 43 15.03 1.65 8.21
CA PRO A 43 15.47 0.26 8.38
C PRO A 43 14.75 -0.42 9.54
N GLY A 44 14.29 -1.66 9.32
CA GLY A 44 13.51 -2.43 10.30
C GLY A 44 12.01 -2.10 10.36
N VAL A 45 11.57 -1.05 9.65
CA VAL A 45 10.15 -0.67 9.53
C VAL A 45 9.62 -0.93 8.13
N LEU A 46 10.39 -0.56 7.12
CA LEU A 46 10.01 -0.69 5.71
C LEU A 46 10.85 -1.76 5.04
N THR A 47 10.20 -2.52 4.18
CA THR A 47 10.85 -3.48 3.26
C THR A 47 10.44 -3.17 1.83
N PRO A 48 11.28 -3.49 0.82
CA PRO A 48 10.92 -3.24 -0.59
C PRO A 48 9.63 -3.96 -1.00
N GLU A 49 9.47 -5.23 -0.60
CA GLU A 49 8.28 -6.04 -0.85
C GLU A 49 7.04 -5.48 -0.17
N GLY A 50 7.17 -4.95 1.05
CA GLY A 50 6.07 -4.32 1.77
C GLY A 50 5.58 -3.02 1.09
N LEU A 51 6.49 -2.17 0.62
CA LEU A 51 6.13 -0.97 -0.15
C LEU A 51 5.52 -1.33 -1.50
N ALA A 52 6.05 -2.34 -2.20
CA ALA A 52 5.47 -2.82 -3.45
C ALA A 52 4.07 -3.41 -3.23
N ALA A 53 3.86 -4.14 -2.13
CA ALA A 53 2.55 -4.67 -1.75
C ALA A 53 1.53 -3.56 -1.50
N GLN A 54 1.96 -2.47 -0.83
CA GLN A 54 1.13 -1.27 -0.69
C GLN A 54 0.78 -0.68 -2.07
N ALA A 55 1.74 -0.40 -2.94
CA ALA A 55 1.51 0.15 -4.28
C ALA A 55 0.53 -0.72 -5.09
N SER A 56 0.69 -2.03 -5.01
CA SER A 56 -0.22 -2.98 -5.64
C SER A 56 -1.64 -2.89 -5.07
N ALA A 57 -1.78 -2.72 -3.74
CA ALA A 57 -3.09 -2.60 -3.08
C ALA A 57 -3.77 -1.26 -3.36
N GLU A 58 -2.99 -0.18 -3.46
CA GLU A 58 -3.46 1.19 -3.66
C GLU A 58 -3.93 1.45 -5.10
N SER A 59 -3.11 1.15 -6.08
CA SER A 59 -3.36 1.51 -7.48
C SER A 59 -3.22 0.36 -8.47
N GLY A 60 -2.79 -0.83 -8.03
CA GLY A 60 -2.39 -1.89 -8.97
C GLY A 60 -1.16 -1.52 -9.78
N PHE A 61 -0.27 -0.69 -9.24
CA PHE A 61 0.90 -0.12 -9.89
C PHE A 61 0.60 0.89 -11.00
N ASP A 62 -0.56 1.55 -10.97
CA ASP A 62 -0.90 2.63 -11.90
C ASP A 62 -0.43 4.00 -11.35
N PRO A 63 0.61 4.64 -11.94
CA PRO A 63 1.07 5.94 -11.49
C PRO A 63 0.09 7.08 -11.84
N GLY A 64 -0.83 6.86 -12.78
CA GLY A 64 -1.85 7.83 -13.17
C GLY A 64 -3.14 7.76 -12.37
N ALA A 65 -3.25 6.84 -11.40
CA ALA A 65 -4.49 6.61 -10.66
C ALA A 65 -4.93 7.82 -9.84
N VAL A 66 -6.24 8.10 -9.89
CA VAL A 66 -6.89 9.12 -9.04
C VAL A 66 -8.16 8.51 -8.47
N SER A 67 -8.27 8.47 -7.13
CA SER A 67 -9.47 7.95 -6.47
C SER A 67 -10.60 8.99 -6.42
N PRO A 68 -11.86 8.58 -6.20
CA PRO A 68 -12.97 9.51 -5.96
C PRO A 68 -12.75 10.45 -4.75
N ALA A 69 -11.94 10.03 -3.79
CA ALA A 69 -11.56 10.84 -2.62
C ALA A 69 -10.36 11.77 -2.89
N GLY A 70 -9.82 11.78 -4.12
CA GLY A 70 -8.71 12.65 -4.51
C GLY A 70 -7.33 12.11 -4.17
N ALA A 71 -7.20 10.85 -3.76
CA ALA A 71 -5.90 10.22 -3.60
C ALA A 71 -5.23 10.01 -4.96
N GLN A 72 -3.91 10.22 -5.06
CA GLN A 72 -3.19 10.37 -6.32
C GLN A 72 -1.99 9.44 -6.43
N GLY A 73 -1.74 9.01 -7.65
CA GLY A 73 -0.53 8.32 -8.07
C GLY A 73 -0.40 6.88 -7.60
N LEU A 74 0.80 6.33 -7.76
CA LEU A 74 1.13 4.93 -7.50
C LEU A 74 0.78 4.49 -6.07
N MET A 75 0.97 5.37 -5.08
CA MET A 75 0.78 5.09 -3.66
C MET A 75 -0.49 5.71 -3.08
N GLN A 76 -1.38 6.28 -3.94
CA GLN A 76 -2.67 6.85 -3.55
C GLN A 76 -2.58 7.82 -2.36
N ILE A 77 -1.70 8.80 -2.46
CA ILE A 77 -1.49 9.79 -1.41
C ILE A 77 -2.49 10.94 -1.58
N ILE A 78 -3.21 11.27 -0.51
CA ILE A 78 -4.14 12.41 -0.51
C ILE A 78 -3.38 13.74 -0.50
N PRO A 79 -3.96 14.82 -1.06
CA PRO A 79 -3.30 16.14 -1.17
C PRO A 79 -2.79 16.69 0.15
N GLU A 80 -3.51 16.46 1.25
CA GLU A 80 -3.12 16.92 2.59
C GLU A 80 -1.81 16.28 3.06
N VAL A 81 -1.66 14.96 2.85
CA VAL A 81 -0.43 14.24 3.16
C VAL A 81 0.68 14.66 2.19
N TRP A 82 0.35 14.82 0.91
CA TRP A 82 1.30 15.29 -0.10
C TRP A 82 1.89 16.65 0.25
N SER A 83 1.07 17.59 0.70
CA SER A 83 1.52 18.96 1.06
C SER A 83 2.59 18.99 2.17
N VAL A 84 2.61 17.97 3.04
CA VAL A 84 3.53 17.87 4.19
C VAL A 84 4.74 16.98 3.88
N TYR A 85 4.52 15.89 3.17
CA TYR A 85 5.50 14.82 2.98
C TYR A 85 6.09 14.75 1.58
N GLY A 86 5.53 15.47 0.61
CA GLY A 86 5.94 15.47 -0.79
C GLY A 86 7.46 15.53 -0.94
N THR A 87 8.00 14.68 -1.79
CA THR A 87 9.44 14.46 -1.95
C THR A 87 9.74 14.37 -3.43
N ASP A 88 10.60 15.27 -3.92
CA ASP A 88 11.24 15.15 -5.22
C ASP A 88 12.37 14.11 -5.10
N ALA A 89 12.16 12.94 -5.64
CA ALA A 89 13.06 11.80 -5.52
C ALA A 89 13.82 11.48 -6.81
N ASP A 90 13.32 11.96 -7.95
CA ASP A 90 14.02 11.85 -9.23
C ASP A 90 14.94 13.07 -9.50
N GLY A 91 14.79 14.16 -8.75
CA GLY A 91 15.64 15.33 -8.79
C GLY A 91 15.34 16.29 -9.94
N ASP A 92 14.09 16.28 -10.46
CA ASP A 92 13.67 17.17 -11.53
C ASP A 92 13.31 18.59 -11.05
N GLY A 93 13.27 18.79 -9.72
CA GLY A 93 12.96 20.07 -9.05
C GLY A 93 11.49 20.22 -8.68
N GLN A 94 10.66 19.20 -8.90
CA GLN A 94 9.25 19.20 -8.55
C GLN A 94 8.88 17.89 -7.87
N ALA A 95 8.14 17.95 -6.77
CA ALA A 95 7.53 16.77 -6.20
C ALA A 95 6.18 16.52 -6.90
N ASP A 96 6.04 15.45 -7.68
CA ASP A 96 4.85 15.12 -8.45
C ASP A 96 4.25 13.77 -8.01
N PRO A 97 2.97 13.72 -7.53
CA PRO A 97 2.33 12.47 -7.11
C PRO A 97 2.20 11.44 -8.24
N PHE A 98 2.24 11.85 -9.49
CA PHE A 98 2.13 10.99 -10.66
C PHE A 98 3.49 10.45 -11.14
N THR A 99 4.59 10.94 -10.57
CA THR A 99 5.91 10.35 -10.77
C THR A 99 6.12 9.21 -9.79
N ALA A 100 6.43 8.01 -10.31
CA ALA A 100 6.55 6.82 -9.47
C ALA A 100 7.64 6.93 -8.39
N ALA A 101 8.78 7.56 -8.72
CA ALA A 101 9.87 7.79 -7.76
C ALA A 101 9.42 8.64 -6.58
N ASP A 102 8.75 9.75 -6.86
CA ASP A 102 8.28 10.71 -5.85
C ASP A 102 7.16 10.14 -5.00
N SER A 103 6.22 9.46 -5.65
CA SER A 103 5.10 8.81 -4.98
C SER A 103 5.59 7.77 -3.98
N VAL A 104 6.54 6.91 -4.36
CA VAL A 104 7.12 5.88 -3.48
C VAL A 104 7.94 6.50 -2.35
N ALA A 105 8.78 7.50 -2.65
CA ALA A 105 9.59 8.19 -1.64
C ALA A 105 8.75 8.95 -0.63
N THR A 106 7.68 9.61 -1.09
CA THR A 106 6.71 10.32 -0.24
C THR A 106 5.96 9.35 0.66
N SER A 107 5.47 8.23 0.11
CA SER A 107 4.82 7.18 0.89
C SER A 107 5.75 6.61 1.95
N ALA A 108 7.02 6.34 1.63
CA ALA A 108 7.98 5.85 2.60
C ALA A 108 8.19 6.85 3.75
N LYS A 109 8.31 8.15 3.46
CA LYS A 109 8.43 9.21 4.46
C LYS A 109 7.21 9.26 5.38
N PHE A 110 6.01 9.16 4.83
CA PHE A 110 4.78 9.12 5.59
C PHE A 110 4.65 7.85 6.44
N ASN A 111 4.97 6.68 5.89
CA ASN A 111 5.00 5.43 6.64
C ASN A 111 5.98 5.46 7.83
N CYS A 112 7.16 6.10 7.65
CA CYS A 112 8.11 6.30 8.75
C CYS A 112 7.52 7.16 9.87
N TYR A 113 6.81 8.23 9.52
CA TYR A 113 6.10 9.06 10.48
C TYR A 113 5.03 8.25 11.24
N LEU A 114 4.19 7.51 10.53
CA LEU A 114 3.15 6.67 11.15
C LEU A 114 3.74 5.65 12.13
N ALA A 115 4.84 4.98 11.74
CA ALA A 115 5.52 4.03 12.62
C ALA A 115 6.06 4.68 13.90
N GLN A 116 6.55 5.93 13.79
CA GLN A 116 7.02 6.68 14.95
C GLN A 116 5.88 7.04 15.91
N GLU A 117 4.74 7.48 15.38
CA GLU A 117 3.57 7.86 16.19
C GLU A 117 2.92 6.64 16.89
N LEU A 118 3.00 5.48 16.25
CA LEU A 118 2.37 4.24 16.74
C LEU A 118 3.28 3.39 17.65
N ARG A 119 4.57 3.73 17.78
CA ARG A 119 5.59 2.89 18.45
C ARG A 119 5.28 2.48 19.88
N SER A 120 4.47 3.25 20.59
CA SER A 120 4.06 2.99 21.98
C SER A 120 2.77 2.19 22.10
N MET A 121 2.08 1.94 20.99
CA MET A 121 0.85 1.14 21.00
C MET A 121 1.19 -0.36 21.03
N GLY A 122 0.34 -1.14 21.68
CA GLY A 122 0.40 -2.60 21.65
C GLY A 122 -0.05 -3.16 20.31
N GLY A 123 0.36 -4.41 20.00
CA GLY A 123 -0.02 -5.09 18.75
C GLY A 123 1.08 -5.12 17.70
N ASP A 124 0.73 -5.62 16.51
CA ASP A 124 1.66 -5.69 15.38
C ASP A 124 1.86 -4.29 14.76
N GLN A 125 3.09 -3.81 14.82
CA GLN A 125 3.44 -2.46 14.38
C GLN A 125 3.29 -2.27 12.86
N THR A 126 3.43 -3.33 12.07
CA THR A 126 3.24 -3.29 10.62
C THR A 126 1.75 -3.17 10.30
N GLU A 127 0.92 -3.97 10.94
CA GLU A 127 -0.53 -3.91 10.75
C GLU A 127 -1.11 -2.57 11.20
N LEU A 128 -0.69 -2.05 12.37
CA LEU A 128 -1.12 -0.74 12.86
C LEU A 128 -0.74 0.39 11.89
N ARG A 129 0.47 0.35 11.36
CA ARG A 129 0.96 1.33 10.38
C ARG A 129 0.16 1.26 9.08
N LEU A 130 -0.12 0.06 8.56
CA LEU A 130 -0.95 -0.12 7.37
C LEU A 130 -2.38 0.36 7.60
N ALA A 131 -2.96 0.04 8.75
CA ALA A 131 -4.29 0.54 9.13
C ALA A 131 -4.32 2.07 9.22
N ALA A 132 -3.26 2.69 9.78
CA ALA A 132 -3.16 4.14 9.87
C ALA A 132 -2.95 4.82 8.50
N TYR A 133 -2.27 4.16 7.57
CA TYR A 133 -2.14 4.63 6.20
C TYR A 133 -3.50 4.70 5.50
N ASN A 134 -4.31 3.65 5.64
CA ASN A 134 -5.63 3.53 5.00
C ASN A 134 -6.73 4.32 5.72
N ALA A 135 -6.87 4.16 7.05
CA ALA A 135 -7.96 4.75 7.83
C ALA A 135 -7.60 6.07 8.51
N GLY A 136 -6.32 6.46 8.47
CA GLY A 136 -5.79 7.60 9.20
C GLY A 136 -5.31 7.26 10.62
N LEU A 137 -4.24 7.95 11.05
CA LEU A 137 -3.63 7.79 12.36
C LEU A 137 -4.63 7.96 13.52
N GLY A 138 -5.49 8.97 13.42
CA GLY A 138 -6.49 9.27 14.46
C GLY A 138 -7.51 8.14 14.67
N ALA A 139 -7.84 7.38 13.62
CA ALA A 139 -8.73 6.23 13.75
C ALA A 139 -8.03 5.11 14.55
N VAL A 140 -6.79 4.78 14.21
CA VAL A 140 -6.01 3.74 14.92
C VAL A 140 -5.82 4.11 16.40
N GLN A 141 -5.49 5.36 16.70
CA GLN A 141 -5.36 5.85 18.07
C GLN A 141 -6.69 5.81 18.84
N LYS A 142 -7.80 6.18 18.19
CA LYS A 142 -9.14 6.16 18.80
C LYS A 142 -9.59 4.76 19.20
N TYR A 143 -9.28 3.76 18.36
CA TYR A 143 -9.68 2.37 18.60
C TYR A 143 -8.62 1.56 19.34
N ASP A 144 -7.48 2.15 19.67
CA ASP A 144 -6.32 1.50 20.28
C ASP A 144 -5.92 0.22 19.54
N GLY A 145 -5.96 0.29 18.19
CA GLY A 145 -5.73 -0.85 17.31
C GLY A 145 -6.27 -0.61 15.90
N ILE A 146 -6.39 -1.69 15.12
CA ILE A 146 -7.01 -1.64 13.80
C ILE A 146 -8.49 -1.25 13.98
N PRO A 147 -8.96 -0.14 13.37
CA PRO A 147 -10.35 0.24 13.49
C PRO A 147 -11.25 -0.80 12.82
N PRO A 148 -12.46 -1.08 13.35
CA PRO A 148 -13.37 -2.10 12.82
C PRO A 148 -14.07 -1.59 11.54
N TYR A 149 -13.29 -1.18 10.57
CA TYR A 149 -13.73 -0.79 9.24
C TYR A 149 -13.43 -1.93 8.27
N PRO A 150 -14.44 -2.55 7.64
CA PRO A 150 -14.23 -3.68 6.75
C PRO A 150 -13.18 -3.41 5.65
N GLU A 151 -13.16 -2.20 5.11
CA GLU A 151 -12.17 -1.79 4.10
C GLU A 151 -10.75 -1.82 4.66
N THR A 152 -10.54 -1.30 5.88
CA THR A 152 -9.21 -1.24 6.50
C THR A 152 -8.72 -2.63 6.91
N GLU A 153 -9.58 -3.46 7.48
CA GLU A 153 -9.25 -4.85 7.85
C GLU A 153 -8.84 -5.65 6.61
N GLU A 154 -9.58 -5.49 5.51
CA GLU A 154 -9.27 -6.15 4.24
C GLU A 154 -7.99 -5.60 3.59
N TYR A 155 -7.76 -4.29 3.68
CA TYR A 155 -6.54 -3.66 3.20
C TYR A 155 -5.29 -4.23 3.88
N VAL A 156 -5.29 -4.30 5.22
CA VAL A 156 -4.17 -4.84 6.00
C VAL A 156 -3.87 -6.28 5.59
N LYS A 157 -4.89 -7.13 5.50
CA LYS A 157 -4.74 -8.53 5.07
C LYS A 157 -4.18 -8.63 3.65
N ARG A 158 -4.72 -7.85 2.73
CA ARG A 158 -4.31 -7.85 1.33
C ARG A 158 -2.85 -7.43 1.17
N VAL A 159 -2.41 -6.39 1.88
CA VAL A 159 -1.02 -5.95 1.84
C VAL A 159 -0.10 -7.00 2.44
N ALA A 160 -0.46 -7.63 3.57
CA ALA A 160 0.33 -8.69 4.18
C ALA A 160 0.53 -9.88 3.22
N GLN A 161 -0.54 -10.38 2.60
CA GLN A 161 -0.47 -11.48 1.64
C GLN A 161 0.39 -11.14 0.41
N ARG A 162 0.26 -9.91 -0.13
CA ARG A 162 1.07 -9.45 -1.27
C ARG A 162 2.54 -9.28 -0.89
N THR A 163 2.82 -8.86 0.35
CA THR A 163 4.20 -8.75 0.85
C THR A 163 4.90 -10.10 0.78
N GLU A 164 4.24 -11.17 1.24
CA GLU A 164 4.77 -12.54 1.16
C GLU A 164 4.98 -12.98 -0.30
N ALA A 165 4.03 -12.69 -1.17
CA ALA A 165 4.10 -13.05 -2.59
C ALA A 165 5.24 -12.34 -3.34
N PHE A 166 5.64 -11.14 -2.92
CA PHE A 166 6.66 -10.33 -3.58
C PHE A 166 8.09 -10.54 -3.06
N VAL A 167 8.31 -11.39 -2.06
CA VAL A 167 9.64 -11.67 -1.51
C VAL A 167 10.61 -12.11 -2.62
N ASP A 168 10.21 -13.04 -3.48
CA ASP A 168 11.05 -13.57 -4.54
C ASP A 168 11.36 -12.54 -5.65
N ASP A 169 10.50 -11.57 -5.86
CA ASP A 169 10.70 -10.48 -6.82
C ASP A 169 11.92 -9.61 -6.48
N PHE A 170 12.27 -9.51 -5.20
CA PHE A 170 13.41 -8.75 -4.72
C PHE A 170 14.64 -9.62 -4.40
N ALA A 171 14.45 -10.90 -4.04
CA ALA A 171 15.55 -11.84 -3.79
C ALA A 171 16.40 -12.10 -5.02
N ASN A 172 15.78 -12.27 -6.18
CA ASN A 172 16.46 -12.59 -7.45
C ASN A 172 17.22 -11.39 -8.07
N ASN A 173 16.91 -10.17 -7.66
CA ASN A 173 17.57 -8.96 -8.21
C ASN A 173 18.96 -8.71 -7.58
N SER A 174 19.30 -9.41 -6.50
CA SER A 174 20.62 -9.35 -5.87
C SER A 174 21.68 -10.20 -6.60
N ALA A 175 21.26 -11.05 -7.55
CA ALA A 175 22.12 -12.06 -8.20
C ALA A 175 22.48 -11.73 -9.66
N LYS A 176 21.98 -10.62 -10.27
CA LYS A 176 22.28 -10.30 -11.67
C LYS A 176 23.50 -9.38 -11.75
N PRO A 177 24.69 -9.85 -12.18
CA PRO A 177 25.82 -8.97 -12.44
C PRO A 177 25.46 -8.00 -13.57
N ARG A 178 25.76 -6.72 -13.39
CA ARG A 178 25.71 -5.72 -14.46
C ARG A 178 26.78 -6.07 -15.48
N THR A 179 26.38 -6.61 -16.62
CA THR A 179 27.22 -6.75 -17.81
C THR A 179 27.18 -5.46 -18.61
#